data_193488524fccea28c9f1f66b07293dfc
#
_entry.id   193488524fccea28c9f1f66b07293dfc
#
_cell.length_a   1.000
_cell.length_b   1.000
_cell.length_c   1.000
_cell.angle_alpha   90.00
_cell.angle_beta   90.00
_cell.angle_gamma   90.00
#
_symmetry.space_group_name_H-M   'P 1'
#
loop_
_entity.id
_entity.type
_entity.pdbx_description
1 polymer ?
#
loop_
_entity_poly.entity_id
_entity_poly.type
_entity_poly.pdbx_seq_one_letter_code
_entity_poly.pdbx_strand_id
1 'polypeptide(L)'
;MELRKKFFIGVALIGIATVVAIGVQRQSKLLRGEELAGLYCSTCHMEPAPEILPKRSWAAALGYMGYFLGIENIQYLDDEPAFVQANVRSRQEFLQNENSFPAAPVLDDGDWEALRYYYIENSPENALPQFNKPPLQWELSRFRSLGSSYRPSQPVTTMVHIREDTNEIYIGDSELNALTVLDQDGRIRVLLRRFRPEITPVDIEFINGTAHVASIGDLLAEEASDTRPGSVSTIE
;
A
#
# COMPACT_ATOMS: atom_id res chain seq x y z
N MET A 1 -65.46 -10.54 -0.42
CA MET A 1 -64.43 -10.76 -1.47
C MET A 1 -63.64 -9.48 -1.79
N GLU A 2 -64.27 -8.33 -1.81
CA GLU A 2 -63.65 -7.02 -2.12
C GLU A 2 -62.65 -6.54 -1.07
N LEU A 3 -62.91 -6.75 0.24
CA LEU A 3 -62.04 -6.32 1.31
C LEU A 3 -60.70 -7.07 1.28
N ARG A 4 -60.69 -8.34 0.95
CA ARG A 4 -59.46 -9.12 0.75
C ARG A 4 -58.64 -8.63 -0.43
N LYS A 5 -59.28 -8.26 -1.55
CA LYS A 5 -58.54 -7.70 -2.70
C LYS A 5 -57.91 -6.36 -2.36
N LYS A 6 -58.60 -5.47 -1.66
CA LYS A 6 -58.06 -4.18 -1.24
C LYS A 6 -56.88 -4.36 -0.27
N PHE A 7 -56.95 -5.34 0.63
CA PHE A 7 -55.86 -5.67 1.53
C PHE A 7 -54.60 -6.14 0.78
N PHE A 8 -54.76 -7.06 -0.17
CA PHE A 8 -53.62 -7.55 -0.98
C PHE A 8 -53.00 -6.46 -1.85
N ILE A 9 -53.80 -5.57 -2.42
CA ILE A 9 -53.29 -4.42 -3.20
C ILE A 9 -52.49 -3.48 -2.28
N GLY A 10 -53.00 -3.18 -1.09
CA GLY A 10 -52.29 -2.34 -0.11
C GLY A 10 -50.92 -2.92 0.30
N VAL A 11 -50.88 -4.22 0.59
CA VAL A 11 -49.60 -4.91 0.93
C VAL A 11 -48.63 -4.89 -0.25
N ALA A 12 -49.12 -5.12 -1.48
CA ALA A 12 -48.25 -5.07 -2.66
C ALA A 12 -47.67 -3.66 -2.91
N LEU A 13 -48.47 -2.61 -2.74
CA LEU A 13 -48.02 -1.23 -2.90
C LEU A 13 -46.97 -0.85 -1.83
N ILE A 14 -47.16 -1.26 -0.60
CA ILE A 14 -46.17 -1.03 0.47
C ILE A 14 -44.88 -1.78 0.14
N GLY A 15 -44.96 -3.04 -0.32
CA GLY A 15 -43.78 -3.81 -0.74
C GLY A 15 -43.01 -3.14 -1.86
N ILE A 16 -43.69 -2.65 -2.91
CA ILE A 16 -43.05 -1.93 -4.00
C ILE A 16 -42.44 -0.63 -3.54
N ALA A 17 -43.14 0.15 -2.71
CA ALA A 17 -42.61 1.41 -2.18
C ALA A 17 -41.35 1.17 -1.34
N THR A 18 -41.30 0.11 -0.53
CA THR A 18 -40.14 -0.27 0.28
C THR A 18 -38.96 -0.65 -0.62
N VAL A 19 -39.15 -1.47 -1.63
CA VAL A 19 -38.10 -1.87 -2.58
C VAL A 19 -37.51 -0.66 -3.30
N VAL A 20 -38.35 0.25 -3.77
CA VAL A 20 -37.94 1.49 -4.45
C VAL A 20 -37.14 2.37 -3.47
N ALA A 21 -37.61 2.55 -2.26
CA ALA A 21 -36.89 3.36 -1.25
C ALA A 21 -35.51 2.78 -0.93
N ILE A 22 -35.38 1.47 -0.77
CA ILE A 22 -34.09 0.80 -0.56
C ILE A 22 -33.18 1.00 -1.78
N GLY A 23 -33.70 0.88 -2.99
CA GLY A 23 -32.94 1.08 -4.22
C GLY A 23 -32.39 2.52 -4.32
N VAL A 24 -33.23 3.51 -4.05
CA VAL A 24 -32.82 4.93 -4.04
C VAL A 24 -31.75 5.20 -2.99
N GLN A 25 -31.92 4.66 -1.78
CA GLN A 25 -30.95 4.84 -0.70
C GLN A 25 -29.59 4.20 -1.03
N ARG A 26 -29.58 3.01 -1.62
CA ARG A 26 -28.34 2.35 -2.07
C ARG A 26 -27.64 3.17 -3.14
N GLN A 27 -28.37 3.65 -4.13
CA GLN A 27 -27.79 4.46 -5.20
C GLN A 27 -27.21 5.78 -4.67
N SER A 28 -27.93 6.46 -3.78
CA SER A 28 -27.44 7.68 -3.13
C SER A 28 -26.15 7.45 -2.35
N LYS A 29 -26.07 6.32 -1.63
CA LYS A 29 -24.87 5.93 -0.88
C LYS A 29 -23.68 5.64 -1.81
N LEU A 30 -23.90 4.97 -2.95
CA LEU A 30 -22.86 4.71 -3.94
C LEU A 30 -22.31 6.02 -4.53
N LEU A 31 -23.19 6.92 -4.97
CA LEU A 31 -22.79 8.21 -5.55
C LEU A 31 -22.01 9.07 -4.53
N ARG A 32 -22.44 9.06 -3.28
CA ARG A 32 -21.73 9.76 -2.21
C ARG A 32 -20.34 9.17 -1.97
N GLY A 33 -20.23 7.83 -1.95
CA GLY A 33 -18.95 7.13 -1.79
C GLY A 33 -17.99 7.40 -2.94
N GLU A 34 -18.47 7.46 -4.18
CA GLU A 34 -17.68 7.82 -5.35
C GLU A 34 -17.14 9.26 -5.27
N GLU A 35 -17.99 10.21 -4.91
CA GLU A 35 -17.59 11.60 -4.68
C GLU A 35 -16.48 11.70 -3.62
N LEU A 36 -16.64 11.00 -2.49
CA LEU A 36 -15.67 10.98 -1.40
C LEU A 36 -14.35 10.32 -1.81
N ALA A 37 -14.39 9.26 -2.63
CA ALA A 37 -13.19 8.64 -3.17
C ALA A 37 -12.40 9.64 -4.02
N GLY A 38 -13.05 10.35 -4.93
CA GLY A 38 -12.42 11.40 -5.72
C GLY A 38 -11.83 12.54 -4.90
N LEU A 39 -12.45 12.90 -3.77
CA LEU A 39 -11.98 13.99 -2.91
C LEU A 39 -10.81 13.58 -2.01
N TYR A 40 -10.87 12.40 -1.40
CA TYR A 40 -9.94 12.02 -0.32
C TYR A 40 -8.87 11.00 -0.78
N CYS A 41 -9.23 10.00 -1.61
CA CYS A 41 -8.24 9.02 -2.03
C CYS A 41 -7.25 9.58 -3.05
N SER A 42 -7.64 10.60 -3.82
CA SER A 42 -6.77 11.25 -4.81
C SER A 42 -5.73 12.21 -4.21
N THR A 43 -5.78 12.49 -2.90
CA THR A 43 -4.88 13.46 -2.25
C THR A 43 -3.44 12.98 -2.10
N CYS A 44 -3.23 11.66 -1.98
CA CYS A 44 -1.91 11.08 -1.73
C CYS A 44 -1.35 10.32 -2.94
N HIS A 45 -2.21 9.74 -3.75
CA HIS A 45 -1.86 8.98 -4.96
C HIS A 45 -3.03 9.01 -5.94
N MET A 46 -2.85 8.46 -7.12
CA MET A 46 -3.95 8.32 -8.07
C MET A 46 -5.07 7.49 -7.45
N GLU A 47 -6.32 7.99 -7.56
CA GLU A 47 -7.50 7.29 -7.06
C GLU A 47 -7.56 5.85 -7.62
N PRO A 48 -7.58 4.84 -6.75
CA PRO A 48 -7.68 3.47 -7.22
C PRO A 48 -9.12 3.13 -7.62
N ALA A 49 -9.30 2.53 -8.78
CA ALA A 49 -10.60 2.05 -9.19
C ALA A 49 -11.03 0.82 -8.35
N PRO A 50 -12.32 0.69 -7.96
CA PRO A 50 -12.77 -0.42 -7.11
C PRO A 50 -12.45 -1.81 -7.66
N GLU A 51 -12.47 -1.98 -8.98
CA GLU A 51 -12.24 -3.26 -9.66
C GLU A 51 -10.80 -3.77 -9.60
N ILE A 52 -9.83 -2.97 -9.16
CA ILE A 52 -8.43 -3.41 -9.09
C ILE A 52 -8.16 -4.43 -7.99
N LEU A 53 -9.00 -4.47 -6.96
CA LEU A 53 -8.89 -5.41 -5.86
C LEU A 53 -10.20 -6.16 -5.64
N PRO A 54 -10.18 -7.42 -5.20
CA PRO A 54 -11.40 -8.12 -4.77
C PRO A 54 -11.94 -7.53 -3.46
N LYS A 55 -13.23 -7.69 -3.23
CA LYS A 55 -13.95 -7.18 -2.04
C LYS A 55 -13.20 -7.39 -0.72
N ARG A 56 -12.70 -8.61 -0.53
CA ARG A 56 -11.96 -8.97 0.68
C ARG A 56 -10.68 -8.16 0.88
N SER A 57 -9.96 -7.86 -0.21
CA SER A 57 -8.73 -7.06 -0.14
C SER A 57 -9.03 -5.60 0.15
N TRP A 58 -10.17 -5.09 -0.30
CA TRP A 58 -10.60 -3.72 0.00
C TRP A 58 -10.88 -3.52 1.48
N ALA A 59 -11.42 -4.52 2.18
CA ALA A 59 -11.64 -4.41 3.63
C ALA A 59 -10.33 -4.05 4.36
N ALA A 60 -9.25 -4.77 4.07
CA ALA A 60 -7.93 -4.49 4.64
C ALA A 60 -7.34 -3.16 4.15
N ALA A 61 -7.40 -2.88 2.83
CA ALA A 61 -6.85 -1.66 2.25
C ALA A 61 -7.50 -0.40 2.83
N LEU A 62 -8.83 -0.39 2.97
CA LEU A 62 -9.57 0.70 3.58
C LEU A 62 -9.24 0.84 5.08
N GLY A 63 -8.92 -0.26 5.77
CA GLY A 63 -8.42 -0.21 7.14
C GLY A 63 -7.15 0.62 7.26
N TYR A 64 -6.18 0.40 6.38
CA TYR A 64 -4.95 1.20 6.34
C TYR A 64 -5.20 2.65 5.91
N MET A 65 -5.99 2.88 4.87
CA MET A 65 -6.28 4.23 4.35
C MET A 65 -7.09 5.05 5.35
N GLY A 66 -8.00 4.42 6.08
CA GLY A 66 -8.82 5.09 7.10
C GLY A 66 -7.99 5.77 8.18
N TYR A 67 -6.85 5.23 8.54
CA TYR A 67 -5.99 5.85 9.55
C TYR A 67 -5.49 7.23 9.14
N PHE A 68 -5.12 7.41 7.87
CA PHE A 68 -4.72 8.72 7.36
C PHE A 68 -5.88 9.73 7.29
N LEU A 69 -7.11 9.25 7.43
CA LEU A 69 -8.33 10.04 7.56
C LEU A 69 -8.80 10.19 9.02
N GLY A 70 -8.02 9.71 9.98
CA GLY A 70 -8.34 9.77 11.40
C GLY A 70 -9.43 8.79 11.85
N ILE A 71 -9.68 7.73 11.07
CA ILE A 71 -10.70 6.71 11.40
C ILE A 71 -10.09 5.68 12.35
N GLU A 72 -10.45 5.74 13.61
CA GLU A 72 -9.98 4.80 14.64
C GLU A 72 -10.81 3.51 14.71
N ASN A 73 -12.11 3.61 14.40
CA ASN A 73 -13.02 2.48 14.50
C ASN A 73 -12.83 1.49 13.34
N ILE A 74 -12.33 0.31 13.67
CA ILE A 74 -12.09 -0.80 12.73
C ILE A 74 -13.01 -2.01 12.97
N GLN A 75 -14.12 -1.84 13.69
CA GLN A 75 -15.06 -2.94 13.99
C GLN A 75 -15.58 -3.64 12.74
N TYR A 76 -15.63 -2.96 11.61
CA TYR A 76 -15.99 -3.56 10.32
C TYR A 76 -14.99 -4.63 9.82
N LEU A 77 -13.83 -4.78 10.49
CA LEU A 77 -12.86 -5.85 10.25
C LEU A 77 -13.04 -7.05 11.17
N ASP A 78 -14.03 -7.05 12.07
CA ASP A 78 -14.20 -8.12 13.05
C ASP A 78 -14.46 -9.50 12.41
N ASP A 79 -15.05 -9.52 11.21
CA ASP A 79 -15.27 -10.71 10.41
C ASP A 79 -14.05 -11.13 9.57
N GLU A 80 -13.00 -10.31 9.51
CA GLU A 80 -11.78 -10.61 8.78
C GLU A 80 -10.84 -11.54 9.58
N PRO A 81 -9.96 -12.29 8.91
CA PRO A 81 -8.97 -13.13 9.60
C PRO A 81 -8.12 -12.37 10.60
N ALA A 82 -7.79 -13.01 11.71
CA ALA A 82 -7.05 -12.40 12.83
C ALA A 82 -5.73 -11.74 12.40
N PHE A 83 -5.03 -12.29 11.40
CA PHE A 83 -3.80 -11.69 10.90
C PHE A 83 -4.04 -10.36 10.18
N VAL A 84 -5.19 -10.18 9.50
CA VAL A 84 -5.59 -8.92 8.86
C VAL A 84 -5.85 -7.88 9.94
N GLN A 85 -6.65 -8.25 10.95
CA GLN A 85 -6.95 -7.37 12.08
C GLN A 85 -5.67 -6.94 12.82
N ALA A 86 -4.77 -7.88 13.11
CA ALA A 86 -3.51 -7.62 13.79
C ALA A 86 -2.62 -6.64 13.01
N ASN A 87 -2.47 -6.85 11.70
CA ASN A 87 -1.67 -5.97 10.85
C ASN A 87 -2.25 -4.55 10.81
N VAL A 88 -3.57 -4.42 10.68
CA VAL A 88 -4.24 -3.11 10.65
C VAL A 88 -4.04 -2.39 11.98
N ARG A 89 -4.20 -3.08 13.13
CA ARG A 89 -4.00 -2.50 14.47
C ARG A 89 -2.55 -2.07 14.70
N SER A 90 -1.59 -2.90 14.34
CA SER A 90 -0.16 -2.58 14.48
C SER A 90 0.20 -1.32 13.68
N ARG A 91 -0.36 -1.16 12.49
CA ARG A 91 -0.15 0.04 11.68
C ARG A 91 -0.80 1.28 12.31
N GLN A 92 -1.96 1.13 12.92
CA GLN A 92 -2.62 2.22 13.66
C GLN A 92 -1.74 2.71 14.81
N GLU A 93 -1.26 1.80 15.64
CA GLU A 93 -0.36 2.10 16.76
C GLU A 93 0.89 2.83 16.28
N PHE A 94 1.50 2.36 15.21
CA PHE A 94 2.66 3.01 14.60
C PHE A 94 2.36 4.46 14.22
N LEU A 95 1.27 4.72 13.48
CA LEU A 95 0.92 6.08 13.02
C LEU A 95 0.51 7.02 14.17
N GLN A 96 -0.09 6.48 15.24
CA GLN A 96 -0.40 7.24 16.44
C GLN A 96 0.88 7.68 17.16
N ASN A 97 1.85 6.78 17.31
CA ASN A 97 3.14 7.07 17.93
C ASN A 97 3.94 8.11 17.15
N GLU A 98 3.82 8.14 15.81
CA GLU A 98 4.49 9.10 14.94
C GLU A 98 3.80 10.46 14.83
N ASN A 99 2.70 10.71 15.55
CA ASN A 99 1.87 11.91 15.36
C ASN A 99 1.41 12.11 13.89
N SER A 100 1.38 11.04 13.11
CA SER A 100 0.90 11.04 11.72
C SER A 100 -0.59 10.77 11.60
N PHE A 101 -1.23 10.51 12.74
CA PHE A 101 -2.67 10.29 12.84
C PHE A 101 -3.39 11.63 13.03
N PRO A 102 -4.42 11.95 12.23
CA PRO A 102 -5.19 13.18 12.41
C PRO A 102 -5.83 13.27 13.79
N ALA A 103 -5.79 14.44 14.40
CA ALA A 103 -6.36 14.68 15.74
C ALA A 103 -7.90 14.50 15.79
N ALA A 104 -8.57 14.51 14.65
CA ALA A 104 -9.99 14.24 14.50
C ALA A 104 -10.26 13.60 13.14
N PRO A 105 -11.30 12.75 13.01
CA PRO A 105 -11.71 12.19 11.74
C PRO A 105 -12.00 13.28 10.71
N VAL A 106 -11.48 13.10 9.50
CA VAL A 106 -11.74 13.98 8.35
C VAL A 106 -13.12 13.74 7.76
N LEU A 107 -13.63 12.51 7.94
CA LEU A 107 -14.97 12.07 7.52
C LEU A 107 -15.79 11.72 8.76
N ASP A 108 -17.09 12.01 8.72
CA ASP A 108 -18.01 11.44 9.68
C ASP A 108 -18.29 9.95 9.40
N ASP A 109 -18.93 9.27 10.34
CA ASP A 109 -19.21 7.82 10.24
C ASP A 109 -20.06 7.46 9.01
N GLY A 110 -21.01 8.34 8.63
CA GLY A 110 -21.89 8.13 7.49
C GLY A 110 -21.15 8.24 6.15
N ASP A 111 -20.29 9.23 6.02
CA ASP A 111 -19.43 9.45 4.86
C ASP A 111 -18.37 8.35 4.75
N TRP A 112 -17.76 7.94 5.86
CA TRP A 112 -16.85 6.79 5.87
C TRP A 112 -17.54 5.50 5.44
N GLU A 113 -18.74 5.25 5.94
CA GLU A 113 -19.52 4.08 5.54
C GLU A 113 -19.94 4.15 4.05
N ALA A 114 -20.24 5.33 3.51
CA ALA A 114 -20.55 5.50 2.10
C ALA A 114 -19.32 5.23 1.22
N LEU A 115 -18.15 5.72 1.61
CA LEU A 115 -16.88 5.47 0.93
C LEU A 115 -16.53 3.97 0.89
N ARG A 116 -16.63 3.29 2.03
CA ARG A 116 -16.43 1.83 2.11
C ARG A 116 -17.41 1.07 1.24
N TYR A 117 -18.69 1.45 1.30
CA TYR A 117 -19.74 0.83 0.53
C TYR A 117 -19.49 0.94 -0.98
N TYR A 118 -19.02 2.10 -1.45
CA TYR A 118 -18.65 2.31 -2.85
C TYR A 118 -17.57 1.32 -3.31
N TYR A 119 -16.47 1.21 -2.57
CA TYR A 119 -15.40 0.29 -2.93
C TYR A 119 -15.83 -1.17 -2.87
N ILE A 120 -16.50 -1.59 -1.81
CA ILE A 120 -16.92 -2.97 -1.63
C ILE A 120 -17.97 -3.40 -2.67
N GLU A 121 -18.97 -2.58 -2.92
CA GLU A 121 -20.06 -2.97 -3.88
C GLU A 121 -19.59 -2.98 -5.32
N ASN A 122 -18.67 -2.09 -5.71
CA ASN A 122 -18.16 -2.02 -7.08
C ASN A 122 -16.96 -2.92 -7.35
N SER A 123 -16.43 -3.60 -6.34
CA SER A 123 -15.30 -4.52 -6.51
C SER A 123 -15.74 -5.95 -6.87
N PRO A 124 -14.89 -6.69 -7.60
CA PRO A 124 -15.16 -8.08 -7.93
C PRO A 124 -15.05 -8.99 -6.70
N GLU A 125 -15.79 -10.10 -6.69
CA GLU A 125 -15.68 -11.12 -5.64
C GLU A 125 -14.29 -11.76 -5.62
N ASN A 126 -13.71 -12.01 -6.79
CA ASN A 126 -12.43 -12.68 -6.96
C ASN A 126 -11.44 -11.74 -7.65
N ALA A 127 -10.16 -12.01 -7.47
CA ALA A 127 -9.11 -11.31 -8.19
C ALA A 127 -9.34 -11.35 -9.70
N LEU A 128 -9.02 -10.25 -10.39
CA LEU A 128 -9.15 -10.16 -11.83
C LEU A 128 -8.40 -11.30 -12.52
N PRO A 129 -9.02 -12.00 -13.47
CA PRO A 129 -8.37 -13.06 -14.19
C PRO A 129 -7.17 -12.52 -14.97
N GLN A 130 -6.06 -13.22 -14.86
CA GLN A 130 -4.84 -12.86 -15.58
C GLN A 130 -4.84 -13.54 -16.96
N PHE A 131 -5.57 -12.94 -17.89
CA PHE A 131 -5.61 -13.44 -19.26
C PHE A 131 -4.34 -13.08 -20.04
N ASN A 132 -4.01 -13.92 -20.98
CA ASN A 132 -2.95 -13.68 -21.97
C ASN A 132 -1.54 -13.45 -21.38
N LYS A 133 -1.24 -13.95 -20.19
CA LYS A 133 0.15 -14.02 -19.76
C LYS A 133 0.87 -15.09 -20.57
N PRO A 134 2.00 -14.75 -21.21
CA PRO A 134 2.84 -15.78 -21.82
C PRO A 134 3.29 -16.77 -20.74
N PRO A 135 3.53 -18.03 -21.08
CA PRO A 135 4.05 -19.01 -20.13
C PRO A 135 5.36 -18.50 -19.53
N LEU A 136 5.57 -18.80 -18.25
CA LEU A 136 6.83 -18.48 -17.58
C LEU A 136 7.99 -19.13 -18.34
N GLN A 137 8.93 -18.31 -18.75
CA GLN A 137 10.19 -18.77 -19.34
C GLN A 137 11.20 -18.92 -18.22
N TRP A 138 11.57 -20.15 -17.90
CA TRP A 138 12.55 -20.45 -16.86
C TRP A 138 14.00 -20.23 -17.34
N GLU A 139 14.21 -20.24 -18.65
CA GLU A 139 15.49 -20.00 -19.27
C GLU A 139 15.41 -18.74 -20.14
N LEU A 140 16.26 -17.77 -19.83
CA LEU A 140 16.41 -16.54 -20.62
C LEU A 140 17.64 -16.70 -21.50
N SER A 141 17.46 -17.11 -22.77
CA SER A 141 18.56 -17.40 -23.71
C SER A 141 19.52 -16.22 -23.94
N ARG A 142 19.09 -14.99 -23.65
CA ARG A 142 19.91 -13.78 -23.79
C ARG A 142 20.60 -13.35 -22.50
N PHE A 143 20.35 -14.05 -21.39
CA PHE A 143 20.88 -13.71 -20.09
C PHE A 143 21.58 -14.92 -19.49
N ARG A 144 22.68 -14.67 -18.81
CA ARG A 144 23.40 -15.66 -18.03
C ARG A 144 23.40 -15.24 -16.58
N SER A 145 22.93 -16.10 -15.69
CA SER A 145 23.07 -15.88 -14.26
C SER A 145 24.55 -16.01 -13.88
N LEU A 146 25.11 -14.97 -13.29
CA LEU A 146 26.43 -14.97 -12.68
C LEU A 146 26.27 -15.07 -11.17
N GLY A 147 27.09 -15.92 -10.56
CA GLY A 147 27.16 -15.96 -9.08
C GLY A 147 27.80 -14.66 -8.56
N SER A 148 27.15 -14.00 -7.62
CA SER A 148 27.73 -12.86 -6.93
C SER A 148 28.44 -13.28 -5.63
N SER A 149 29.50 -12.56 -5.23
CA SER A 149 30.09 -12.68 -3.90
C SER A 149 29.28 -11.93 -2.82
N TYR A 150 28.30 -11.10 -3.24
CA TYR A 150 27.35 -10.48 -2.32
C TYR A 150 26.29 -11.51 -1.91
N ARG A 151 26.39 -12.00 -0.69
CA ARG A 151 25.48 -13.02 -0.12
C ARG A 151 25.16 -12.72 1.33
N PRO A 152 24.36 -11.70 1.61
CA PRO A 152 23.88 -11.45 2.97
C PRO A 152 22.98 -12.61 3.43
N SER A 153 22.96 -12.87 4.74
CA SER A 153 22.13 -13.94 5.33
C SER A 153 20.63 -13.65 5.17
N GLN A 154 20.25 -12.40 5.28
CA GLN A 154 18.91 -11.89 5.09
C GLN A 154 19.00 -10.63 4.22
N PRO A 155 18.94 -10.74 2.89
CA PRO A 155 19.05 -9.58 2.03
C PRO A 155 17.80 -8.70 2.15
N VAL A 156 17.99 -7.43 2.53
CA VAL A 156 16.96 -6.38 2.46
C VAL A 156 17.48 -5.31 1.51
N THR A 157 17.58 -5.70 0.24
CA THR A 157 18.07 -4.82 -0.81
C THR A 157 17.08 -3.69 -1.05
N THR A 158 17.52 -2.46 -0.87
CA THR A 158 16.71 -1.24 -0.97
C THR A 158 16.99 -0.45 -2.24
N MET A 159 18.17 -0.61 -2.84
CA MET A 159 18.49 -0.03 -4.14
C MET A 159 19.47 -0.92 -4.92
N VAL A 160 19.41 -0.82 -6.21
CA VAL A 160 20.43 -1.32 -7.16
C VAL A 160 20.64 -0.25 -8.21
N HIS A 161 21.88 0.23 -8.35
CA HIS A 161 22.26 1.20 -9.37
C HIS A 161 23.43 0.63 -10.19
N ILE A 162 23.31 0.69 -11.52
CA ILE A 162 24.36 0.25 -12.44
C ILE A 162 25.03 1.48 -13.02
N ARG A 163 26.29 1.65 -12.75
CA ARG A 163 27.11 2.70 -13.31
C ARG A 163 27.80 2.20 -14.58
N GLU A 164 27.28 2.59 -15.73
CA GLU A 164 27.70 2.07 -17.02
C GLU A 164 29.15 2.47 -17.40
N ASP A 165 29.59 3.68 -17.03
CA ASP A 165 30.93 4.21 -17.35
C ASP A 165 32.06 3.44 -16.64
N THR A 166 31.79 2.88 -15.46
CA THR A 166 32.76 2.10 -14.67
C THR A 166 32.44 0.60 -14.62
N ASN A 167 31.30 0.19 -15.14
CA ASN A 167 30.76 -1.17 -15.04
C ASN A 167 30.63 -1.66 -13.57
N GLU A 168 30.26 -0.76 -12.69
CA GLU A 168 30.07 -1.07 -11.27
C GLU A 168 28.60 -1.18 -10.94
N ILE A 169 28.28 -2.05 -9.99
CA ILE A 169 26.92 -2.25 -9.46
C ILE A 169 26.92 -1.84 -7.99
N TYR A 170 26.10 -0.86 -7.66
CA TYR A 170 25.90 -0.35 -6.31
C TYR A 170 24.65 -0.98 -5.72
N ILE A 171 24.77 -1.59 -4.55
CA ILE A 171 23.68 -2.25 -3.84
C ILE A 171 23.54 -1.63 -2.46
N GLY A 172 22.39 -1.01 -2.20
CA GLY A 172 21.99 -0.59 -0.86
C GLY A 172 21.24 -1.71 -0.15
N ASP A 173 21.53 -1.90 1.12
CA ASP A 173 20.94 -2.94 1.94
C ASP A 173 20.62 -2.41 3.34
N SER A 174 19.38 -2.59 3.78
CA SER A 174 18.89 -2.10 5.07
C SER A 174 19.38 -2.96 6.24
N GLU A 175 19.45 -4.27 6.08
CA GLU A 175 19.94 -5.16 7.15
C GLU A 175 21.41 -4.92 7.44
N LEU A 176 22.20 -4.68 6.41
CA LEU A 176 23.62 -4.39 6.55
C LEU A 176 23.90 -2.92 6.87
N ASN A 177 22.92 -2.03 6.71
CA ASN A 177 23.10 -0.57 6.76
C ASN A 177 24.33 -0.15 5.95
N ALA A 178 24.42 -0.63 4.72
CA ALA A 178 25.60 -0.55 3.90
C ALA A 178 25.29 -0.28 2.43
N LEU A 179 26.27 0.32 1.77
CA LEU A 179 26.35 0.37 0.32
C LEU A 179 27.48 -0.56 -0.13
N THR A 180 27.15 -1.57 -0.90
CA THR A 180 28.10 -2.53 -1.48
C THR A 180 28.33 -2.20 -2.93
N VAL A 181 29.58 -2.12 -3.37
CA VAL A 181 29.98 -1.94 -4.75
C VAL A 181 30.53 -3.24 -5.29
N LEU A 182 29.94 -3.73 -6.37
CA LEU A 182 30.41 -4.91 -7.10
C LEU A 182 31.05 -4.47 -8.42
N ASP A 183 32.00 -5.30 -8.89
CA ASP A 183 32.49 -5.22 -10.28
C ASP A 183 31.53 -5.90 -11.26
N GLN A 184 31.86 -5.85 -12.54
CA GLN A 184 31.10 -6.47 -13.63
C GLN A 184 30.98 -8.00 -13.51
N ASP A 185 31.84 -8.64 -12.74
CA ASP A 185 31.82 -10.09 -12.49
C ASP A 185 31.04 -10.45 -11.22
N GLY A 186 30.42 -9.47 -10.56
CA GLY A 186 29.66 -9.64 -9.32
C GLY A 186 30.53 -9.84 -8.08
N ARG A 187 31.81 -9.45 -8.12
CA ARG A 187 32.70 -9.53 -6.96
C ARG A 187 32.65 -8.23 -6.16
N ILE A 188 32.62 -8.34 -4.84
CA ILE A 188 32.66 -7.18 -3.96
C ILE A 188 34.00 -6.45 -4.12
N ARG A 189 33.95 -5.19 -4.57
CA ARG A 189 35.10 -4.28 -4.57
C ARG A 189 35.19 -3.48 -3.28
N VAL A 190 34.06 -2.95 -2.84
CA VAL A 190 33.99 -2.10 -1.65
C VAL A 190 32.72 -2.42 -0.89
N LEU A 191 32.85 -2.45 0.43
CA LEU A 191 31.72 -2.49 1.37
C LEU A 191 31.78 -1.24 2.24
N LEU A 192 30.93 -0.27 1.93
CA LEU A 192 30.86 0.99 2.66
C LEU A 192 29.85 0.87 3.79
N ARG A 193 30.32 0.65 5.00
CA ARG A 193 29.53 0.67 6.25
C ARG A 193 29.68 2.02 6.97
N ARG A 194 29.72 3.11 6.22
CA ARG A 194 29.89 4.47 6.76
C ARG A 194 28.59 5.14 7.15
N PHE A 195 27.49 4.52 6.78
CA PHE A 195 26.19 5.01 7.21
C PHE A 195 26.06 4.75 8.71
N ARG A 196 25.52 5.71 9.44
CA ARG A 196 25.18 5.47 10.85
C ARG A 196 24.31 4.22 10.90
N PRO A 197 24.46 3.34 11.90
CA PRO A 197 23.53 2.25 12.08
C PRO A 197 22.15 2.89 12.12
N GLU A 198 21.25 2.63 11.22
CA GLU A 198 19.92 3.27 11.18
C GLU A 198 19.65 4.13 9.94
N ILE A 199 20.57 4.19 8.98
CA ILE A 199 20.34 4.91 7.71
C ILE A 199 20.42 3.93 6.56
N THR A 200 19.26 3.73 5.91
CA THR A 200 19.11 2.82 4.78
C THR A 200 19.35 3.55 3.46
N PRO A 201 20.37 3.20 2.65
CA PRO A 201 20.55 3.76 1.33
C PRO A 201 19.42 3.35 0.39
N VAL A 202 18.79 4.30 -0.30
CA VAL A 202 17.64 4.04 -1.18
C VAL A 202 17.83 4.55 -2.61
N ASP A 203 18.79 5.43 -2.82
CA ASP A 203 19.13 5.92 -4.16
C ASP A 203 20.56 6.46 -4.19
N ILE A 204 21.17 6.53 -5.37
CA ILE A 204 22.50 7.10 -5.60
C ILE A 204 22.53 7.83 -6.95
N GLU A 205 23.09 9.04 -6.93
CA GLU A 205 23.30 9.85 -8.13
C GLU A 205 24.78 10.28 -8.19
N PHE A 206 25.34 10.32 -9.40
CA PHE A 206 26.70 10.77 -9.63
C PHE A 206 26.72 12.14 -10.30
N ILE A 207 27.19 13.15 -9.56
CA ILE A 207 27.30 14.54 -10.05
C ILE A 207 28.77 14.91 -10.11
N ASN A 208 29.29 15.20 -11.30
CA ASN A 208 30.70 15.53 -11.51
C ASN A 208 31.69 14.49 -10.92
N GLY A 209 31.32 13.21 -10.97
CA GLY A 209 32.15 12.10 -10.44
C GLY A 209 32.01 11.85 -8.94
N THR A 210 31.29 12.70 -8.23
CA THR A 210 31.01 12.54 -6.79
C THR A 210 29.68 11.81 -6.60
N ALA A 211 29.66 10.78 -5.75
CA ALA A 211 28.45 10.04 -5.43
C ALA A 211 27.62 10.75 -4.35
N HIS A 212 26.36 10.99 -4.61
CA HIS A 212 25.38 11.49 -3.66
C HIS A 212 24.39 10.37 -3.35
N VAL A 213 24.36 9.91 -2.10
CA VAL A 213 23.51 8.80 -1.65
C VAL A 213 22.35 9.35 -0.84
N ALA A 214 21.14 9.14 -1.35
CA ALA A 214 19.92 9.38 -0.59
C ALA A 214 19.67 8.19 0.35
N SER A 215 19.34 8.50 1.57
CA SER A 215 19.05 7.51 2.61
C SER A 215 17.78 7.89 3.34
N ILE A 216 16.98 6.88 3.68
CA ILE A 216 15.87 6.99 4.64
C ILE A 216 16.36 6.55 6.02
N GLY A 217 15.57 6.77 7.04
CA GLY A 217 15.84 6.19 8.36
C GLY A 217 15.78 4.66 8.32
N ASP A 218 15.58 4.05 9.46
CA ASP A 218 15.46 2.60 9.55
C ASP A 218 14.21 2.09 8.83
N LEU A 219 14.41 1.29 7.78
CA LEU A 219 13.31 0.68 7.02
C LEU A 219 12.52 -0.34 7.85
N LEU A 220 13.20 -0.98 8.81
CA LEU A 220 12.65 -2.07 9.62
C LEU A 220 12.39 -1.63 11.07
N ALA A 221 12.30 -0.31 11.32
CA ALA A 221 12.04 0.20 12.67
C ALA A 221 10.76 -0.42 13.24
N GLU A 222 10.89 -1.09 14.38
CA GLU A 222 9.74 -1.61 15.13
C GLU A 222 9.03 -0.51 15.92
N GLU A 223 9.76 0.55 16.24
CA GLU A 223 9.25 1.72 16.95
C GLU A 223 9.59 3.00 16.18
N ALA A 224 8.64 3.93 16.21
CA ALA A 224 8.84 5.27 15.72
C ALA A 224 9.96 5.97 16.50
N SER A 225 10.89 6.57 15.78
CA SER A 225 12.01 7.29 16.38
C SER A 225 12.17 8.67 15.72
N ASP A 226 12.00 9.73 16.49
CA ASP A 226 12.19 11.12 16.08
C ASP A 226 13.65 11.41 15.65
N THR A 227 14.57 10.45 15.85
CA THR A 227 16.01 10.66 15.69
C THR A 227 16.56 10.14 14.36
N ARG A 228 15.72 9.68 13.43
CA ARG A 228 16.14 9.02 12.18
C ARG A 228 15.62 9.70 10.91
N PRO A 229 15.91 10.98 10.70
CA PRO A 229 15.51 11.66 9.47
C PRO A 229 16.26 11.07 8.28
N GLY A 230 15.62 11.12 7.11
CA GLY A 230 16.30 10.88 5.85
C GLY A 230 17.47 11.86 5.65
N SER A 231 18.45 11.47 4.88
CA SER A 231 19.64 12.28 4.61
C SER A 231 20.17 12.08 3.19
N VAL A 232 20.96 13.04 2.74
CA VAL A 232 21.80 12.88 1.54
C VAL A 232 23.27 12.96 2.00
N SER A 233 24.03 11.93 1.69
CA SER A 233 25.45 11.82 2.01
C SER A 233 26.29 11.87 0.74
N THR A 234 27.43 12.54 0.81
CA THR A 234 28.41 12.56 -0.28
C THR A 234 29.51 11.53 0.01
N ILE A 235 29.86 10.76 -1.01
CA ILE A 235 30.94 9.76 -0.95
C ILE A 235 31.99 10.15 -2.00
N GLU A 236 33.19 10.39 -1.56
CA GLU A 236 34.37 10.65 -2.40
C GLU A 236 35.14 9.37 -2.68
#